data_933e3c4067a53e90e7d4dce2cce51f54
#
_entry.id   933e3c4067a53e90e7d4dce2cce51f54
#
_cell.length_a   1.000
_cell.length_b   1.000
_cell.length_c   1.000
_cell.angle_alpha   90.00
_cell.angle_beta   90.00
_cell.angle_gamma   90.00
#
_symmetry.space_group_name_H-M   'P 1'
#
loop_
_entity.id
_entity.type
_entity.pdbx_description
1 polymer ?
#
loop_
_entity_poly.entity_id
_entity_poly.type
_entity_poly.pdbx_seq_one_letter_code
_entity_poly.pdbx_strand_id
1 'polypeptide(L)'
;MPAIPLTGNARRLAALAALAERAAPPWFVQLALRIALAVPFWQSGRLKWGGFLQLNDTAVYLFSDEFQLHLPGGPYPFPAPAAVAFLSGCGEVLLPVLLVLGLGTRFAALGLLAMTCVIELTVPQGWPVHLTWAAMALAIVAWGPGRLSIDQALWPRP
;
A
#
# COMPACT_ATOMS: atom_id res chain seq x y z
N MET A 1 9.96 -2.47 -45.31
CA MET A 1 8.95 -3.53 -45.30
C MET A 1 7.57 -2.87 -45.32
N PRO A 2 6.65 -3.21 -46.24
CA PRO A 2 5.31 -2.64 -46.24
C PRO A 2 4.53 -3.16 -45.02
N ALA A 3 3.87 -2.26 -44.29
CA ALA A 3 3.04 -2.63 -43.14
C ALA A 3 1.85 -3.42 -43.63
N ILE A 4 1.66 -4.64 -43.10
CA ILE A 4 0.50 -5.49 -43.39
C ILE A 4 -0.76 -4.77 -42.87
N PRO A 5 -1.78 -4.51 -43.69
CA PRO A 5 -2.99 -3.83 -43.24
C PRO A 5 -3.71 -4.70 -42.21
N LEU A 6 -3.96 -4.14 -41.04
CA LEU A 6 -4.73 -4.82 -39.97
C LEU A 6 -6.12 -5.19 -40.49
N THR A 7 -6.57 -6.41 -40.22
CA THR A 7 -7.96 -6.87 -40.51
C THR A 7 -8.97 -6.02 -39.74
N GLY A 8 -10.22 -5.94 -40.19
CA GLY A 8 -11.28 -5.14 -39.56
C GLY A 8 -11.44 -5.42 -38.05
N ASN A 9 -11.30 -6.67 -37.63
CA ASN A 9 -11.37 -7.06 -36.22
C ASN A 9 -10.15 -6.57 -35.42
N ALA A 10 -8.96 -6.63 -36.00
CA ALA A 10 -7.73 -6.09 -35.34
C ALA A 10 -7.80 -4.57 -35.15
N ARG A 11 -8.40 -3.84 -36.11
CA ARG A 11 -8.64 -2.39 -35.97
C ARG A 11 -9.62 -2.07 -34.84
N ARG A 12 -10.71 -2.84 -34.68
CA ARG A 12 -11.68 -2.67 -33.60
C ARG A 12 -11.04 -2.95 -32.23
N LEU A 13 -10.27 -4.03 -32.13
CA LEU A 13 -9.53 -4.34 -30.88
C LEU A 13 -8.52 -3.26 -30.52
N ALA A 14 -7.77 -2.74 -31.49
CA ALA A 14 -6.84 -1.63 -31.27
C ALA A 14 -7.57 -0.34 -30.82
N ALA A 15 -8.74 -0.04 -31.40
CA ALA A 15 -9.55 1.10 -30.99
C ALA A 15 -10.10 0.96 -29.56
N LEU A 16 -10.55 -0.24 -29.18
CA LEU A 16 -11.00 -0.53 -27.80
C LEU A 16 -9.86 -0.44 -26.80
N ALA A 17 -8.66 -0.96 -27.13
CA ALA A 17 -7.47 -0.82 -26.30
C ALA A 17 -7.09 0.65 -26.11
N ALA A 18 -7.06 1.44 -27.18
CA ALA A 18 -6.78 2.87 -27.12
C ALA A 18 -7.81 3.65 -26.28
N LEU A 19 -9.09 3.25 -26.33
CA LEU A 19 -10.14 3.84 -25.49
C LEU A 19 -9.92 3.50 -24.02
N ALA A 20 -9.58 2.24 -23.70
CA ALA A 20 -9.27 1.80 -22.34
C ALA A 20 -8.05 2.55 -21.78
N GLU A 21 -6.97 2.70 -22.55
CA GLU A 21 -5.79 3.48 -22.16
C GLU A 21 -6.09 4.97 -21.91
N ARG A 22 -7.02 5.54 -22.68
CA ARG A 22 -7.48 6.92 -22.45
C ARG A 22 -8.35 7.04 -21.20
N ALA A 23 -9.19 6.06 -20.92
CA ALA A 23 -10.06 6.04 -19.74
C ALA A 23 -9.28 5.81 -18.43
N ALA A 24 -8.20 5.03 -18.50
CA ALA A 24 -7.36 4.72 -17.34
C ALA A 24 -5.86 4.97 -17.66
N PRO A 25 -5.46 6.23 -17.83
CA PRO A 25 -4.08 6.54 -18.14
C PRO A 25 -3.15 6.11 -16.98
N PRO A 26 -1.92 5.63 -17.27
CA PRO A 26 -1.01 5.07 -16.25
C PRO A 26 -0.78 5.99 -15.04
N TRP A 27 -0.65 7.30 -15.25
CA TRP A 27 -0.44 8.26 -14.17
C TRP A 27 -1.61 8.31 -13.19
N PHE A 28 -2.84 8.16 -13.69
CA PHE A 28 -4.05 8.16 -12.86
C PHE A 28 -4.14 6.84 -12.05
N VAL A 29 -3.89 5.71 -12.71
CA VAL A 29 -3.89 4.40 -12.05
C VAL A 29 -2.83 4.35 -10.94
N GLN A 30 -1.62 4.84 -11.21
CA GLN A 30 -0.55 4.91 -10.20
C GLN A 30 -0.92 5.79 -9.00
N LEU A 31 -1.53 6.95 -9.23
CA LEU A 31 -2.01 7.82 -8.16
C LEU A 31 -3.15 7.14 -7.37
N ALA A 32 -4.10 6.54 -8.06
CA ALA A 32 -5.22 5.82 -7.43
C ALA A 32 -4.73 4.66 -6.54
N LEU A 33 -3.76 3.87 -7.00
CA LEU A 33 -3.16 2.79 -6.21
C LEU A 33 -2.48 3.33 -4.93
N ARG A 34 -1.75 4.44 -5.03
CA ARG A 34 -1.10 5.07 -3.88
C ARG A 34 -2.11 5.54 -2.85
N ILE A 35 -3.18 6.20 -3.27
CA ILE A 35 -4.25 6.66 -2.38
C ILE A 35 -5.00 5.46 -1.79
N ALA A 36 -5.40 4.49 -2.61
CA ALA A 36 -6.15 3.33 -2.16
C ALA A 36 -5.41 2.50 -1.10
N LEU A 37 -4.08 2.32 -1.29
CA LEU A 37 -3.26 1.64 -0.30
C LEU A 37 -3.01 2.50 0.95
N ALA A 38 -2.86 3.82 0.82
CA ALA A 38 -2.56 4.71 1.94
C ALA A 38 -3.73 4.84 2.93
N VAL A 39 -4.98 4.86 2.44
CA VAL A 39 -6.17 5.16 3.24
C VAL A 39 -6.36 4.22 4.42
N PRO A 40 -6.37 2.88 4.28
CA PRO A 40 -6.62 1.98 5.41
C PRO A 40 -5.53 2.11 6.50
N PHE A 41 -4.26 2.24 6.11
CA PHE A 41 -3.16 2.41 7.07
C PHE A 41 -3.24 3.76 7.78
N TRP A 42 -3.49 4.84 7.05
CA TRP A 42 -3.70 6.16 7.65
C TRP A 42 -4.83 6.17 8.66
N GLN A 43 -5.97 5.54 8.34
CA GLN A 43 -7.11 5.45 9.25
C GLN A 43 -6.74 4.66 10.52
N SER A 44 -6.09 3.49 10.37
CA SER A 44 -5.61 2.68 11.49
C SER A 44 -4.58 3.43 12.33
N GLY A 45 -3.61 4.07 11.69
CA GLY A 45 -2.56 4.82 12.37
C GLY A 45 -3.11 5.95 13.24
N ARG A 46 -4.03 6.74 12.73
CA ARG A 46 -4.65 7.83 13.50
C ARG A 46 -5.34 7.37 14.78
N LEU A 47 -5.92 6.20 14.77
CA LEU A 47 -6.67 5.65 15.91
C LEU A 47 -5.76 5.18 17.05
N LYS A 48 -4.45 5.08 16.83
CA LYS A 48 -3.49 4.64 17.86
C LYS A 48 -3.02 5.76 18.79
N TRP A 49 -3.25 7.01 18.43
CA TRP A 49 -2.70 8.17 19.14
C TRP A 49 -3.74 8.87 20.03
N GLY A 50 -3.39 9.06 21.31
CA GLY A 50 -4.13 9.88 22.26
C GLY A 50 -3.59 11.32 22.36
N GLY A 51 -2.36 11.55 21.87
CA GLY A 51 -1.68 12.82 21.83
C GLY A 51 -0.44 12.76 20.95
N PHE A 52 0.37 13.84 20.92
CA PHE A 52 1.60 13.84 20.12
C PHE A 52 2.58 12.77 20.62
N LEU A 53 2.84 11.76 19.79
CA LEU A 53 3.68 10.59 20.10
C LEU A 53 3.29 9.85 21.39
N GLN A 54 2.03 9.94 21.79
CA GLN A 54 1.48 9.21 22.92
C GLN A 54 0.45 8.21 22.42
N LEU A 55 0.71 6.92 22.64
CA LEU A 55 -0.29 5.89 22.35
C LEU A 55 -1.51 6.07 23.27
N ASN A 56 -2.69 5.81 22.75
CA ASN A 56 -3.87 5.68 23.59
C ASN A 56 -3.94 4.31 24.28
N ASP A 57 -4.72 4.23 25.34
CA ASP A 57 -4.85 3.00 26.14
C ASP A 57 -5.40 1.82 25.33
N THR A 58 -6.30 2.09 24.39
CA THR A 58 -6.86 1.07 23.50
C THR A 58 -5.78 0.43 22.62
N ALA A 59 -4.87 1.23 22.04
CA ALA A 59 -3.79 0.69 21.22
C ALA A 59 -2.84 -0.15 22.06
N VAL A 60 -2.51 0.30 23.29
CA VAL A 60 -1.65 -0.48 24.20
C VAL A 60 -2.34 -1.80 24.57
N TYR A 61 -3.61 -1.76 24.95
CA TYR A 61 -4.40 -2.95 25.29
C TYR A 61 -4.47 -3.95 24.13
N LEU A 62 -4.78 -3.50 22.91
CA LEU A 62 -4.87 -4.38 21.74
C LEU A 62 -3.56 -5.15 21.50
N PHE A 63 -2.41 -4.48 21.59
CA PHE A 63 -1.12 -5.13 21.36
C PHE A 63 -0.64 -5.98 22.53
N SER A 64 -1.08 -5.69 23.76
CA SER A 64 -0.68 -6.44 24.96
C SER A 64 -1.52 -7.69 25.15
N ASP A 65 -2.82 -7.62 24.88
CA ASP A 65 -3.77 -8.62 25.35
C ASP A 65 -4.55 -9.32 24.21
N GLU A 66 -4.82 -8.64 23.09
CA GLU A 66 -5.65 -9.21 22.02
C GLU A 66 -4.85 -9.69 20.81
N PHE A 67 -3.89 -8.89 20.35
CA PHE A 67 -3.15 -9.21 19.15
C PHE A 67 -2.07 -10.25 19.42
N GLN A 68 -2.08 -11.31 18.62
CA GLN A 68 -1.12 -12.39 18.70
C GLN A 68 -0.61 -12.77 17.32
N LEU A 69 0.63 -13.23 17.25
CA LEU A 69 1.23 -13.71 16.02
C LEU A 69 0.83 -15.19 15.81
N HIS A 70 0.06 -15.45 14.77
CA HIS A 70 -0.38 -16.78 14.37
C HIS A 70 0.72 -17.48 13.55
N LEU A 71 1.73 -17.99 14.24
CA LEU A 71 2.83 -18.77 13.68
C LEU A 71 2.64 -20.27 13.98
N PRO A 72 3.33 -21.18 13.23
CA PRO A 72 3.29 -22.62 13.53
C PRO A 72 3.67 -22.91 14.98
N GLY A 73 2.81 -23.64 15.70
CA GLY A 73 3.00 -23.98 17.11
C GLY A 73 2.46 -22.97 18.13
N GLY A 74 1.91 -21.81 17.69
CA GLY A 74 1.31 -20.79 18.56
C GLY A 74 -0.14 -20.50 18.22
N PRO A 75 -0.76 -19.50 18.84
CA PRO A 75 -0.39 -18.09 18.77
C PRO A 75 0.61 -17.62 19.83
N TYR A 76 1.40 -16.59 19.48
CA TYR A 76 2.41 -16.02 20.34
C TYR A 76 2.15 -14.54 20.60
N PRO A 77 2.33 -14.04 21.85
CA PRO A 77 2.23 -12.60 22.11
C PRO A 77 3.35 -11.82 21.40
N PHE A 78 3.09 -10.54 21.13
CA PHE A 78 4.12 -9.66 20.62
C PHE A 78 5.25 -9.44 21.65
N PRO A 79 6.52 -9.51 21.25
CA PRO A 79 7.60 -9.06 22.12
C PRO A 79 7.50 -7.54 22.29
N ALA A 80 7.64 -7.03 23.53
CA ALA A 80 7.55 -5.60 23.85
C ALA A 80 6.32 -4.90 23.21
N PRO A 81 5.07 -5.28 23.58
CA PRO A 81 3.85 -4.87 22.88
C PRO A 81 3.70 -3.36 22.69
N ALA A 82 4.02 -2.57 23.72
CA ALA A 82 3.95 -1.11 23.63
C ALA A 82 4.92 -0.53 22.59
N ALA A 83 6.13 -1.09 22.47
CA ALA A 83 7.09 -0.66 21.46
C ALA A 83 6.61 -1.03 20.04
N VAL A 84 6.05 -2.23 19.87
CA VAL A 84 5.48 -2.68 18.59
C VAL A 84 4.28 -1.81 18.21
N ALA A 85 3.38 -1.51 19.16
CA ALA A 85 2.25 -0.60 18.95
C ALA A 85 2.72 0.79 18.50
N PHE A 86 3.75 1.33 19.14
CA PHE A 86 4.33 2.63 18.82
C PHE A 86 4.94 2.65 17.40
N LEU A 87 5.77 1.66 17.07
CA LEU A 87 6.39 1.54 15.76
C LEU A 87 5.34 1.33 14.65
N SER A 88 4.33 0.51 14.92
CA SER A 88 3.18 0.33 14.03
C SER A 88 2.46 1.65 13.78
N GLY A 89 2.13 2.39 14.85
CA GLY A 89 1.47 3.69 14.74
C GLY A 89 2.29 4.71 13.95
N CYS A 90 3.60 4.76 14.16
CA CYS A 90 4.50 5.62 13.37
C CYS A 90 4.52 5.22 11.89
N GLY A 91 4.66 3.93 11.59
CA GLY A 91 4.66 3.41 10.22
C GLY A 91 3.35 3.66 9.50
N GLU A 92 2.22 3.44 10.18
CA GLU A 92 0.87 3.65 9.65
C GLU A 92 0.52 5.12 9.40
N VAL A 93 1.23 6.05 9.98
CA VAL A 93 1.08 7.48 9.69
C VAL A 93 2.09 7.94 8.65
N LEU A 94 3.37 7.61 8.83
CA LEU A 94 4.44 8.13 8.00
C LEU A 94 4.42 7.54 6.58
N LEU A 95 4.32 6.20 6.46
CA LEU A 95 4.39 5.54 5.16
C LEU A 95 3.24 5.94 4.21
N PRO A 96 1.97 6.02 4.66
CA PRO A 96 0.89 6.55 3.83
C PRO A 96 1.11 7.98 3.35
N VAL A 97 1.63 8.87 4.21
CA VAL A 97 1.94 10.26 3.83
C VAL A 97 2.99 10.27 2.72
N LEU A 98 4.11 9.54 2.90
CA LEU A 98 5.15 9.41 1.88
C LEU A 98 4.59 8.84 0.57
N LEU A 99 3.71 7.84 0.67
CA LEU A 99 3.10 7.19 -0.48
C LEU A 99 2.19 8.15 -1.26
N VAL A 100 1.32 8.91 -0.58
CA VAL A 100 0.41 9.89 -1.21
C VAL A 100 1.22 11.02 -1.88
N LEU A 101 2.22 11.56 -1.20
CA LEU A 101 3.12 12.56 -1.76
C LEU A 101 3.97 12.03 -2.92
N GLY A 102 4.18 10.73 -2.96
CA GLY A 102 5.06 10.09 -3.93
C GLY A 102 6.53 10.38 -3.67
N LEU A 103 6.92 10.40 -2.40
CA LEU A 103 8.29 10.58 -1.94
C LEU A 103 8.83 9.27 -1.39
N GLY A 104 9.92 8.77 -1.97
CA GLY A 104 10.44 7.45 -1.64
C GLY A 104 9.40 6.34 -1.87
N THR A 105 8.58 6.49 -2.89
CA THR A 105 7.33 5.73 -3.12
C THR A 105 7.53 4.23 -3.02
N ARG A 106 8.59 3.69 -3.62
CA ARG A 106 8.86 2.25 -3.60
C ARG A 106 9.22 1.74 -2.21
N PHE A 107 9.97 2.53 -1.44
CA PHE A 107 10.31 2.19 -0.05
C PHE A 107 9.08 2.25 0.85
N ALA A 108 8.24 3.29 0.68
CA ALA A 108 6.98 3.39 1.41
C ALA A 108 6.06 2.21 1.10
N ALA A 109 5.93 1.82 -0.17
CA ALA A 109 5.14 0.67 -0.57
C ALA A 109 5.69 -0.66 -0.02
N LEU A 110 7.02 -0.86 -0.01
CA LEU A 110 7.64 -2.03 0.61
C LEU A 110 7.41 -2.06 2.12
N GLY A 111 7.49 -0.91 2.79
CA GLY A 111 7.18 -0.79 4.22
C GLY A 111 5.74 -1.20 4.52
N LEU A 112 4.76 -0.70 3.73
CA LEU A 112 3.36 -1.08 3.87
C LEU A 112 3.10 -2.55 3.52
N LEU A 113 3.84 -3.11 2.55
CA LEU A 113 3.79 -4.54 2.25
C LEU A 113 4.28 -5.39 3.44
N ALA A 114 5.41 -5.01 4.03
CA ALA A 114 5.92 -5.69 5.23
C ALA A 114 4.92 -5.59 6.40
N MET A 115 4.31 -4.42 6.62
CA MET A 115 3.26 -4.26 7.62
C MET A 115 2.04 -5.13 7.30
N THR A 116 1.63 -5.22 6.03
CA THR A 116 0.53 -6.11 5.59
C THR A 116 0.83 -7.57 5.95
N CYS A 117 2.07 -8.03 5.75
CA CYS A 117 2.47 -9.38 6.14
C CYS A 117 2.36 -9.60 7.66
N VAL A 118 2.77 -8.64 8.48
CA VAL A 118 2.63 -8.72 9.94
C VAL A 118 1.14 -8.70 10.34
N ILE A 119 0.34 -7.84 9.73
CA ILE A 119 -1.12 -7.77 9.96
C ILE A 119 -1.79 -9.10 9.60
N GLU A 120 -1.40 -9.74 8.50
CA GLU A 120 -1.91 -11.07 8.13
C GLU A 120 -1.60 -12.13 9.18
N LEU A 121 -0.40 -12.11 9.75
CA LEU A 121 -0.04 -13.01 10.86
C LEU A 121 -0.78 -12.69 12.15
N THR A 122 -1.29 -11.48 12.30
CA THR A 122 -2.03 -11.02 13.50
C THR A 122 -3.53 -11.26 13.38
N VAL A 123 -4.09 -11.02 12.21
CA VAL A 123 -5.53 -11.12 11.91
C VAL A 123 -5.73 -11.93 10.62
N PRO A 124 -5.51 -13.26 10.66
CA PRO A 124 -5.56 -14.11 9.45
C PRO A 124 -6.92 -14.08 8.73
N GLN A 125 -8.01 -13.79 9.45
CA GLN A 125 -9.35 -13.71 8.87
C GLN A 125 -9.50 -12.54 7.87
N GLY A 126 -8.61 -11.56 7.94
CA GLY A 126 -8.57 -10.40 7.03
C GLY A 126 -7.91 -10.66 5.67
N TRP A 127 -7.45 -11.90 5.40
CA TRP A 127 -6.68 -12.26 4.21
C TRP A 127 -7.24 -11.75 2.87
N PRO A 128 -8.56 -11.70 2.61
CA PRO A 128 -9.06 -11.21 1.33
C PRO A 128 -8.74 -9.72 1.11
N VAL A 129 -8.79 -8.93 2.19
CA VAL A 129 -8.46 -7.50 2.18
C VAL A 129 -6.93 -7.30 2.15
N HIS A 130 -6.21 -8.04 2.98
CA HIS A 130 -4.74 -7.96 3.05
C HIS A 130 -4.08 -8.35 1.72
N LEU A 131 -4.65 -9.33 1.00
CA LEU A 131 -4.21 -9.71 -0.34
C LEU A 131 -4.34 -8.54 -1.33
N THR A 132 -5.42 -7.76 -1.26
CA THR A 132 -5.59 -6.58 -2.12
C THR A 132 -4.55 -5.50 -1.80
N TRP A 133 -4.24 -5.28 -0.51
CA TRP A 133 -3.18 -4.34 -0.11
C TRP A 133 -1.80 -4.79 -0.60
N ALA A 134 -1.49 -6.08 -0.45
CA ALA A 134 -0.24 -6.64 -0.95
C ALA A 134 -0.11 -6.49 -2.47
N ALA A 135 -1.19 -6.78 -3.23
CA ALA A 135 -1.21 -6.61 -4.68
C ALA A 135 -0.99 -5.14 -5.10
N MET A 136 -1.65 -4.19 -4.41
CA MET A 136 -1.45 -2.75 -4.67
C MET A 136 -0.01 -2.32 -4.35
N ALA A 137 0.55 -2.77 -3.21
CA ALA A 137 1.93 -2.47 -2.85
C ALA A 137 2.92 -2.99 -3.88
N LEU A 138 2.77 -4.26 -4.33
CA LEU A 138 3.60 -4.86 -5.37
C LEU A 138 3.48 -4.13 -6.71
N ALA A 139 2.27 -3.72 -7.10
CA ALA A 139 2.06 -2.92 -8.30
C ALA A 139 2.79 -1.57 -8.24
N ILE A 140 2.75 -0.88 -7.08
CA ILE A 140 3.47 0.38 -6.87
C ILE A 140 4.99 0.16 -6.91
N VAL A 141 5.49 -0.91 -6.30
CA VAL A 141 6.92 -1.26 -6.35
C VAL A 141 7.38 -1.52 -7.79
N ALA A 142 6.58 -2.26 -8.56
CA ALA A 142 6.90 -2.62 -9.94
C ALA A 142 6.84 -1.39 -10.88
N TRP A 143 5.72 -0.67 -10.89
CA TRP A 143 5.49 0.44 -11.83
C TRP A 143 6.07 1.77 -11.38
N GLY A 144 6.34 1.92 -10.07
CA GLY A 144 6.93 3.13 -9.49
C GLY A 144 5.93 4.24 -9.18
N PRO A 145 6.44 5.44 -8.90
CA PRO A 145 5.67 6.55 -8.32
C PRO A 145 4.63 7.18 -9.25
N GLY A 146 4.82 7.10 -10.56
CA GLY A 146 4.00 7.79 -11.55
C GLY A 146 4.37 9.26 -11.73
N ARG A 147 3.76 9.88 -12.76
CA ARG A 147 4.07 11.26 -13.15
C ARG A 147 3.70 12.30 -12.09
N LEU A 148 2.65 12.05 -11.32
CA LEU A 148 2.19 12.92 -10.22
C LEU A 148 2.82 12.49 -8.90
N SER A 149 4.14 12.71 -8.76
CA SER A 149 4.90 12.34 -7.56
C SER A 149 6.10 13.26 -7.36
N ILE A 150 6.52 13.43 -6.12
CA ILE A 150 7.75 14.18 -5.78
C ILE A 150 8.97 13.44 -6.31
N ASP A 151 9.00 12.11 -6.28
CA ASP A 151 10.09 11.31 -6.84
C ASP A 151 10.33 11.63 -8.33
N GLN A 152 9.24 11.80 -9.11
CA GLN A 152 9.36 12.15 -10.53
C GLN A 152 9.85 13.58 -10.75
N ALA A 153 9.49 14.49 -9.85
CA ALA A 153 9.95 15.88 -9.93
C ALA A 153 11.44 15.99 -9.57
N LEU A 154 11.91 15.19 -8.61
CA LEU A 154 13.32 15.21 -8.18
C LEU A 154 14.24 14.38 -9.09
N TRP A 155 13.74 13.25 -9.61
CA TRP A 155 14.47 12.32 -10.49
C TRP A 155 13.64 12.00 -11.73
N PRO A 156 13.56 12.94 -12.70
CA PRO A 156 12.81 12.70 -13.94
C PRO A 156 13.36 11.47 -14.66
N ARG A 157 12.47 10.51 -14.90
CA ARG A 157 12.78 9.37 -15.77
C ARG A 157 12.35 9.72 -17.18
N PRO A 158 13.18 9.44 -18.21
CA PRO A 158 12.82 9.68 -19.60
C PRO A 158 11.61 8.86 -20.04
#